data_68561337ab0b4ba4cb633357a84f5d8b
#
_entry.id   68561337ab0b4ba4cb633357a84f5d8b
#
_cell.length_a   1.000
_cell.length_b   1.000
_cell.length_c   1.000
_cell.angle_alpha   90.00
_cell.angle_beta   90.00
_cell.angle_gamma   90.00
#
_symmetry.space_group_name_H-M   'P 1'
#
loop_
_entity.id
_entity.type
_entity.pdbx_description
1 polymer ?
#
loop_
_entity_poly.entity_id
_entity_poly.type
_entity_poly.pdbx_seq_one_letter_code
_entity_poly.pdbx_strand_id
1 'polypeptide(L)'
;MTVAAVSSVMITLTLVALFASVIFNTAKLATDIENNVRVMVYIRKDVADNSETIVKEGQTVTNNDYHKVYDALKAMKGVKNVTFSSKEEQYQKLTETMGDDWKVFEGDANPLYDAYIVDTNSPSDVKTVAEEAKKIEGVSEVQDGGANTQRLFELASFIRVWGLVIAGLLIFIAVFLISNTIRITIISRSREIQIMRLVGAKNGYIRGPFLLEGAFIGLFGAAIPSVLVFFVYNMVYQSVNKSLVGQNLSMITPDVFIPLMTVLLFVIGIFIGAIGSGISMRRFLKI
;
A
#
# COMPACT_ATOMS: atom_id res chain seq x y z
N MET A 1 -2.00 39.27 2.76
CA MET A 1 -2.92 38.34 2.05
C MET A 1 -2.22 37.10 1.51
N THR A 2 -1.07 37.21 0.88
CA THR A 2 -0.28 36.07 0.37
C THR A 2 0.10 35.04 1.43
N VAL A 3 0.47 35.49 2.65
CA VAL A 3 0.81 34.60 3.77
C VAL A 3 -0.36 33.68 4.15
N ALA A 4 -1.58 34.20 4.25
CA ALA A 4 -2.77 33.42 4.58
C ALA A 4 -3.08 32.39 3.48
N ALA A 5 -2.88 32.74 2.20
CA ALA A 5 -3.06 31.82 1.09
C ALA A 5 -2.01 30.70 1.11
N VAL A 6 -0.73 31.05 1.31
CA VAL A 6 0.36 30.07 1.44
C VAL A 6 0.11 29.13 2.61
N SER A 7 -0.29 29.64 3.79
CA SER A 7 -0.59 28.81 4.97
C SER A 7 -1.76 27.85 4.71
N SER A 8 -2.80 28.31 4.02
CA SER A 8 -3.94 27.44 3.68
C SER A 8 -3.54 26.31 2.72
N VAL A 9 -2.76 26.64 1.68
CA VAL A 9 -2.23 25.66 0.74
C VAL A 9 -1.30 24.67 1.44
N MET A 10 -0.46 25.16 2.34
CA MET A 10 0.46 24.36 3.16
C MET A 10 -0.30 23.31 3.99
N ILE A 11 -1.35 23.73 4.72
CA ILE A 11 -2.15 22.80 5.52
C ILE A 11 -2.82 21.76 4.62
N THR A 12 -3.41 22.21 3.50
CA THR A 12 -4.04 21.28 2.55
C THR A 12 -3.08 20.28 1.96
N LEU A 13 -1.89 20.74 1.50
CA LEU A 13 -0.86 19.85 0.95
C LEU A 13 -0.27 18.91 2.02
N THR A 14 -0.20 19.32 3.28
CA THR A 14 0.21 18.44 4.39
C THR A 14 -0.79 17.29 4.56
N LEU A 15 -2.08 17.59 4.54
CA LEU A 15 -3.12 16.56 4.62
C LEU A 15 -3.10 15.64 3.38
N VAL A 16 -2.95 16.21 2.19
CA VAL A 16 -2.80 15.42 0.94
C VAL A 16 -1.58 14.51 1.03
N ALA A 17 -0.44 15.00 1.53
CA ALA A 17 0.77 14.20 1.71
C ALA A 17 0.56 13.05 2.69
N LEU A 18 -0.15 13.29 3.79
CA LEU A 18 -0.47 12.27 4.79
C LEU A 18 -1.35 11.16 4.16
N PHE A 19 -2.46 11.54 3.50
CA PHE A 19 -3.32 10.57 2.83
C PHE A 19 -2.59 9.81 1.72
N ALA A 20 -1.80 10.48 0.90
CA ALA A 20 -1.01 9.84 -0.14
C ALA A 20 0.00 8.85 0.46
N SER A 21 0.67 9.20 1.57
CA SER A 21 1.59 8.31 2.27
C SER A 21 0.90 7.03 2.75
N VAL A 22 -0.29 7.16 3.32
CA VAL A 22 -1.09 6.00 3.76
C VAL A 22 -1.51 5.16 2.55
N ILE A 23 -2.04 5.78 1.48
CA ILE A 23 -2.51 5.07 0.28
C ILE A 23 -1.36 4.28 -0.37
N PHE A 24 -0.19 4.90 -0.60
CA PHE A 24 0.93 4.24 -1.26
C PHE A 24 1.50 3.09 -0.43
N ASN A 25 1.66 3.28 0.89
CA ASN A 25 2.16 2.21 1.75
C ASN A 25 1.14 1.09 1.95
N THR A 26 -0.15 1.40 2.07
CA THR A 26 -1.19 0.37 2.12
C THR A 26 -1.26 -0.42 0.81
N ALA A 27 -1.09 0.23 -0.34
CA ALA A 27 -1.02 -0.45 -1.63
C ALA A 27 0.21 -1.39 -1.72
N LYS A 28 1.37 -0.93 -1.22
CA LYS A 28 2.59 -1.75 -1.16
C LYS A 28 2.40 -2.96 -0.25
N LEU A 29 1.87 -2.75 0.96
CA LEU A 29 1.57 -3.84 1.90
C LEU A 29 0.56 -4.84 1.32
N ALA A 30 -0.48 -4.37 0.64
CA ALA A 30 -1.41 -5.24 -0.05
C ALA A 30 -0.71 -6.10 -1.10
N THR A 31 0.20 -5.52 -1.90
CA THR A 31 1.00 -6.26 -2.88
C THR A 31 1.95 -7.25 -2.22
N ASP A 32 2.58 -6.88 -1.10
CA ASP A 32 3.47 -7.79 -0.37
C ASP A 32 2.67 -8.97 0.24
N ILE A 33 1.50 -8.71 0.81
CA ILE A 33 0.59 -9.76 1.28
C ILE A 33 0.20 -10.66 0.11
N GLU A 34 -0.20 -10.08 -1.02
CA GLU A 34 -0.58 -10.81 -2.23
C GLU A 34 0.53 -11.73 -2.72
N ASN A 35 1.78 -11.27 -2.70
CA ASN A 35 2.95 -12.07 -3.11
C ASN A 35 3.38 -13.11 -2.06
N ASN A 36 2.95 -12.97 -0.80
CA ASN A 36 3.28 -13.87 0.30
C ASN A 36 2.14 -14.84 0.64
N VAL A 37 1.00 -14.75 -0.03
CA VAL A 37 -0.11 -15.68 0.20
C VAL A 37 0.30 -17.07 -0.30
N ARG A 38 0.31 -18.01 0.63
CA ARG A 38 0.66 -19.41 0.42
C ARG A 38 -0.52 -20.29 0.79
N VAL A 39 -0.65 -21.39 0.11
CA VAL A 39 -1.61 -22.43 0.48
C VAL A 39 -0.89 -23.41 1.41
N MET A 40 -1.39 -23.58 2.62
CA MET A 40 -0.92 -24.63 3.52
C MET A 40 -1.83 -25.85 3.38
N VAL A 41 -1.23 -26.96 2.98
CA VAL A 41 -1.91 -28.23 2.76
C VAL A 41 -1.46 -29.19 3.86
N TYR A 42 -2.32 -29.40 4.85
CA TYR A 42 -2.04 -30.30 5.97
C TYR A 42 -2.29 -31.74 5.57
N ILE A 43 -1.34 -32.61 5.91
CA ILE A 43 -1.37 -34.03 5.58
C ILE A 43 -2.06 -34.76 6.75
N ARG A 44 -2.85 -35.79 6.46
CA ARG A 44 -3.42 -36.65 7.50
C ARG A 44 -2.33 -37.41 8.27
N LYS A 45 -2.56 -37.63 9.56
CA LYS A 45 -1.61 -38.32 10.47
C LYS A 45 -1.27 -39.77 10.04
N ASP A 46 -2.18 -40.40 9.30
CA ASP A 46 -2.00 -41.76 8.77
C ASP A 46 -1.23 -41.84 7.45
N VAL A 47 -0.86 -40.68 6.88
CA VAL A 47 -0.15 -40.57 5.61
C VAL A 47 1.25 -40.03 5.85
N ALA A 48 2.25 -40.86 5.55
CA ALA A 48 3.69 -40.53 5.68
C ALA A 48 4.25 -40.10 4.31
N ASP A 49 3.67 -39.06 3.68
CA ASP A 49 4.03 -38.68 2.30
C ASP A 49 5.48 -38.28 2.10
N ASN A 50 6.14 -37.75 3.14
CA ASN A 50 7.55 -37.34 3.09
C ASN A 50 8.53 -38.37 3.68
N SER A 51 8.13 -39.63 3.82
CA SER A 51 8.99 -40.72 4.33
C SER A 51 9.08 -41.84 3.32
N GLU A 52 10.29 -42.18 2.88
CA GLU A 52 10.56 -43.29 1.95
C GLU A 52 10.22 -44.65 2.53
N THR A 53 10.26 -44.77 3.86
CA THR A 53 9.99 -46.01 4.57
C THR A 53 8.98 -45.80 5.70
N ILE A 54 8.14 -46.79 5.94
CA ILE A 54 7.15 -46.81 7.01
C ILE A 54 7.30 -48.11 7.82
N VAL A 55 6.90 -48.05 9.10
CA VAL A 55 6.87 -49.24 9.95
C VAL A 55 5.46 -49.85 9.90
N LYS A 56 5.34 -51.05 9.31
CA LYS A 56 4.13 -51.89 9.33
C LYS A 56 4.42 -53.18 10.07
N GLU A 57 3.60 -53.48 11.07
CA GLU A 57 3.72 -54.73 11.88
C GLU A 57 5.12 -54.95 12.47
N GLY A 58 5.82 -53.85 12.84
CA GLY A 58 7.18 -53.90 13.41
C GLY A 58 8.32 -54.10 12.40
N GLN A 59 8.01 -54.12 11.10
CA GLN A 59 9.01 -54.18 10.03
C GLN A 59 9.05 -52.87 9.23
N THR A 60 10.26 -52.42 8.88
CA THR A 60 10.45 -51.24 8.00
C THR A 60 10.24 -51.70 6.56
N VAL A 61 9.23 -51.16 5.91
CA VAL A 61 8.87 -51.44 4.51
C VAL A 61 8.93 -50.16 3.68
N THR A 62 9.16 -50.29 2.37
CA THR A 62 9.14 -49.18 1.44
C THR A 62 7.73 -48.55 1.41
N ASN A 63 7.65 -47.23 1.46
CA ASN A 63 6.42 -46.49 1.37
C ASN A 63 6.00 -46.30 -0.09
N ASN A 64 4.98 -47.02 -0.54
CA ASN A 64 4.47 -46.91 -1.90
C ASN A 64 3.72 -45.59 -2.18
N ASP A 65 3.35 -44.87 -1.13
CA ASP A 65 2.64 -43.58 -1.21
C ASP A 65 3.61 -42.39 -1.00
N TYR A 66 4.93 -42.63 -1.02
CA TYR A 66 5.97 -41.62 -0.90
C TYR A 66 5.81 -40.57 -2.02
N HIS A 67 5.70 -39.31 -1.63
CA HIS A 67 5.52 -38.15 -2.50
C HIS A 67 4.24 -38.14 -3.35
N LYS A 68 3.23 -38.95 -3.04
CA LYS A 68 1.97 -38.98 -3.77
C LYS A 68 1.23 -37.63 -3.69
N VAL A 69 1.16 -37.04 -2.49
CA VAL A 69 0.55 -35.71 -2.29
C VAL A 69 1.43 -34.62 -2.87
N TYR A 70 2.75 -34.69 -2.65
CA TYR A 70 3.72 -33.76 -3.20
C TYR A 70 3.66 -33.65 -4.72
N ASP A 71 3.69 -34.80 -5.42
CA ASP A 71 3.65 -34.84 -6.89
C ASP A 71 2.32 -34.34 -7.43
N ALA A 72 1.22 -34.68 -6.76
CA ALA A 72 -0.10 -34.17 -7.13
C ALA A 72 -0.17 -32.64 -6.99
N LEU A 73 0.35 -32.07 -5.92
CA LEU A 73 0.42 -30.63 -5.73
C LEU A 73 1.30 -29.94 -6.76
N LYS A 74 2.47 -30.52 -7.04
CA LYS A 74 3.44 -29.97 -8.01
C LYS A 74 2.93 -30.00 -9.45
N ALA A 75 2.08 -30.96 -9.78
CA ALA A 75 1.46 -31.08 -11.12
C ALA A 75 0.29 -30.10 -11.34
N MET A 76 -0.20 -29.43 -10.30
CA MET A 76 -1.32 -28.50 -10.42
C MET A 76 -0.96 -27.25 -11.21
N LYS A 77 -1.89 -26.81 -12.04
CA LYS A 77 -1.77 -25.53 -12.74
C LYS A 77 -1.81 -24.36 -11.73
N GLY A 78 -0.86 -23.44 -11.85
CA GLY A 78 -0.76 -22.28 -10.96
C GLY A 78 0.17 -22.48 -9.76
N VAL A 79 0.70 -23.67 -9.53
CA VAL A 79 1.71 -23.93 -8.51
C VAL A 79 3.10 -23.56 -9.02
N LYS A 80 3.83 -22.81 -8.21
CA LYS A 80 5.21 -22.38 -8.48
C LYS A 80 6.23 -23.26 -7.77
N ASN A 81 5.99 -23.53 -6.49
CA ASN A 81 6.87 -24.31 -5.65
C ASN A 81 6.07 -25.03 -4.56
N VAL A 82 6.57 -26.19 -4.11
CA VAL A 82 6.00 -26.94 -3.00
C VAL A 82 7.12 -27.25 -2.03
N THR A 83 6.98 -26.81 -0.78
CA THR A 83 7.98 -27.02 0.28
C THR A 83 7.35 -27.78 1.43
N PHE A 84 8.01 -28.84 1.87
CA PHE A 84 7.56 -29.58 3.05
C PHE A 84 7.91 -28.81 4.33
N SER A 85 7.01 -28.80 5.29
CA SER A 85 7.22 -28.27 6.64
C SER A 85 6.68 -29.27 7.65
N SER A 86 7.59 -29.83 8.46
CA SER A 86 7.19 -30.78 9.49
C SER A 86 6.42 -30.11 10.63
N LYS A 87 5.63 -30.89 11.37
CA LYS A 87 4.93 -30.41 12.56
C LYS A 87 5.89 -29.84 13.61
N GLU A 88 7.13 -30.38 13.69
CA GLU A 88 8.18 -29.90 14.59
C GLU A 88 8.70 -28.53 14.17
N GLU A 89 8.96 -28.33 12.89
CA GLU A 89 9.39 -27.03 12.36
C GLU A 89 8.32 -25.96 12.53
N GLN A 90 7.06 -26.31 12.28
CA GLN A 90 5.92 -25.40 12.51
C GLN A 90 5.78 -25.06 13.99
N TYR A 91 5.96 -26.02 14.87
CA TYR A 91 5.91 -25.82 16.31
C TYR A 91 7.03 -24.88 16.80
N GLN A 92 8.28 -25.04 16.31
CA GLN A 92 9.37 -24.11 16.64
C GLN A 92 9.04 -22.68 16.21
N LYS A 93 8.58 -22.48 14.99
CA LYS A 93 8.17 -21.16 14.51
C LYS A 93 7.04 -20.55 15.34
N LEU A 94 6.09 -21.38 15.77
CA LEU A 94 4.96 -20.96 16.59
C LEU A 94 5.41 -20.49 17.98
N THR A 95 6.29 -21.27 18.63
CA THR A 95 6.86 -20.92 19.94
C THR A 95 7.75 -19.69 19.91
N GLU A 96 8.51 -19.47 18.84
CA GLU A 96 9.29 -18.23 18.65
C GLU A 96 8.40 -16.99 18.52
N THR A 97 7.21 -17.16 17.93
CA THR A 97 6.30 -16.04 17.66
C THR A 97 5.34 -15.75 18.82
N MET A 98 4.83 -16.80 19.47
CA MET A 98 3.80 -16.70 20.51
C MET A 98 4.33 -16.82 21.94
N GLY A 99 5.61 -17.16 22.11
CA GLY A 99 6.28 -17.23 23.40
C GLY A 99 6.17 -18.58 24.12
N ASP A 100 6.68 -18.60 25.36
CA ASP A 100 6.91 -19.84 26.15
C ASP A 100 5.64 -20.58 26.58
N ASP A 101 4.48 -19.96 26.52
CA ASP A 101 3.21 -20.57 26.90
C ASP A 101 2.85 -21.81 26.03
N TRP A 102 3.41 -21.88 24.82
CA TRP A 102 3.22 -23.01 23.91
C TRP A 102 4.14 -24.19 24.16
N LYS A 103 5.17 -24.07 25.01
CA LYS A 103 6.10 -25.16 25.35
C LYS A 103 5.43 -26.38 26.01
N VAL A 104 4.22 -26.21 26.52
CA VAL A 104 3.42 -27.30 27.10
C VAL A 104 3.06 -28.38 26.05
N PHE A 105 3.09 -28.03 24.76
CA PHE A 105 2.73 -28.93 23.65
C PHE A 105 3.97 -29.50 22.93
N GLU A 106 5.13 -29.57 23.56
CA GLU A 106 6.35 -30.12 23.00
C GLU A 106 6.30 -31.65 22.87
N GLY A 107 6.91 -32.19 21.81
CA GLY A 107 7.02 -33.62 21.57
C GLY A 107 5.71 -34.26 21.13
N ASP A 108 5.35 -35.39 21.78
CA ASP A 108 4.16 -36.18 21.41
C ASP A 108 2.80 -35.42 21.65
N ALA A 109 2.84 -34.38 22.47
CA ALA A 109 1.67 -33.52 22.71
C ALA A 109 1.45 -32.47 21.59
N ASN A 110 2.32 -32.40 20.58
CA ASN A 110 2.21 -31.45 19.47
C ASN A 110 0.93 -31.72 18.65
N PRO A 111 -0.03 -30.75 18.66
CA PRO A 111 -1.30 -30.92 17.95
C PRO A 111 -1.19 -30.69 16.44
N LEU A 112 -0.04 -30.17 15.97
CA LEU A 112 0.16 -29.79 14.58
C LEU A 112 0.30 -31.01 13.66
N TYR A 113 0.07 -30.77 12.38
CA TYR A 113 0.19 -31.74 11.30
C TYR A 113 1.36 -31.37 10.41
N ASP A 114 1.95 -32.38 9.77
CA ASP A 114 2.86 -32.11 8.66
C ASP A 114 2.09 -31.39 7.55
N ALA A 115 2.77 -30.47 6.88
CA ALA A 115 2.12 -29.68 5.83
C ALA A 115 3.04 -29.45 4.64
N TYR A 116 2.45 -29.29 3.49
CA TYR A 116 3.09 -28.70 2.32
C TYR A 116 2.71 -27.22 2.22
N ILE A 117 3.72 -26.38 2.10
CA ILE A 117 3.60 -24.96 1.79
C ILE A 117 3.67 -24.83 0.28
N VAL A 118 2.56 -24.45 -0.34
CA VAL A 118 2.43 -24.30 -1.78
C VAL A 118 2.46 -22.83 -2.15
N ASP A 119 3.50 -22.43 -2.86
CA ASP A 119 3.61 -21.11 -3.47
C ASP A 119 2.91 -21.13 -4.84
N THR A 120 2.09 -20.14 -5.13
CA THR A 120 1.39 -20.01 -6.41
C THR A 120 2.10 -19.03 -7.34
N ASN A 121 1.84 -19.16 -8.65
CA ASN A 121 2.38 -18.25 -9.66
C ASN A 121 1.72 -16.86 -9.59
N SER A 122 0.45 -16.83 -9.22
CA SER A 122 -0.35 -15.61 -9.09
C SER A 122 -1.27 -15.73 -7.87
N PRO A 123 -1.53 -14.62 -7.17
CA PRO A 123 -2.49 -14.60 -6.06
C PRO A 123 -3.90 -15.04 -6.45
N SER A 124 -4.30 -14.82 -7.70
CA SER A 124 -5.58 -15.31 -8.24
C SER A 124 -5.69 -16.84 -8.27
N ASP A 125 -4.55 -17.53 -8.34
CA ASP A 125 -4.50 -18.99 -8.42
C ASP A 125 -4.68 -19.65 -7.03
N VAL A 126 -4.44 -18.91 -5.94
CA VAL A 126 -4.48 -19.43 -4.56
C VAL A 126 -5.78 -20.15 -4.25
N LYS A 127 -6.92 -19.53 -4.59
CA LYS A 127 -8.23 -20.10 -4.32
C LYS A 127 -8.46 -21.38 -5.13
N THR A 128 -8.09 -21.36 -6.40
CA THR A 128 -8.23 -22.52 -7.30
C THR A 128 -7.35 -23.67 -6.83
N VAL A 129 -6.07 -23.38 -6.52
CA VAL A 129 -5.12 -24.38 -5.99
C VAL A 129 -5.61 -24.94 -4.65
N ALA A 130 -6.13 -24.10 -3.75
CA ALA A 130 -6.67 -24.56 -2.48
C ALA A 130 -7.89 -25.47 -2.64
N GLU A 131 -8.81 -25.13 -3.56
CA GLU A 131 -9.99 -25.96 -3.83
C GLU A 131 -9.63 -27.30 -4.51
N GLU A 132 -8.62 -27.32 -5.35
CA GLU A 132 -8.12 -28.55 -5.98
C GLU A 132 -7.32 -29.39 -4.98
N ALA A 133 -6.47 -28.79 -4.15
CA ALA A 133 -5.70 -29.46 -3.12
C ALA A 133 -6.57 -30.20 -2.09
N LYS A 134 -7.74 -29.66 -1.76
CA LYS A 134 -8.73 -30.32 -0.88
C LYS A 134 -9.23 -31.66 -1.40
N LYS A 135 -9.12 -31.90 -2.70
CA LYS A 135 -9.60 -33.14 -3.36
C LYS A 135 -8.55 -34.23 -3.38
N ILE A 136 -7.29 -33.93 -3.03
CA ILE A 136 -6.20 -34.91 -3.03
C ILE A 136 -6.40 -35.89 -1.87
N GLU A 137 -6.31 -37.18 -2.17
CA GLU A 137 -6.31 -38.24 -1.18
C GLU A 137 -5.06 -38.10 -0.27
N GLY A 138 -5.25 -38.11 1.06
CA GLY A 138 -4.16 -37.93 2.03
C GLY A 138 -4.09 -36.53 2.61
N VAL A 139 -4.81 -35.57 2.06
CA VAL A 139 -4.94 -34.21 2.61
C VAL A 139 -5.99 -34.21 3.73
N SER A 140 -5.66 -33.59 4.87
CA SER A 140 -6.55 -33.42 6.00
C SER A 140 -7.32 -32.10 5.91
N GLU A 141 -6.58 -31.02 5.73
CA GLU A 141 -7.13 -29.66 5.70
C GLU A 141 -6.27 -28.81 4.75
N VAL A 142 -6.91 -27.84 4.12
CA VAL A 142 -6.21 -26.84 3.29
C VAL A 142 -6.57 -25.45 3.79
N GLN A 143 -5.56 -24.72 4.20
CA GLN A 143 -5.68 -23.34 4.65
C GLN A 143 -5.05 -22.42 3.59
N ASP A 144 -5.88 -21.61 2.97
CA ASP A 144 -5.50 -20.73 1.87
C ASP A 144 -5.10 -19.30 2.32
N GLY A 145 -5.07 -19.05 3.63
CA GLY A 145 -4.86 -17.70 4.17
C GLY A 145 -5.95 -16.69 3.74
N GLY A 146 -6.90 -17.13 2.90
CA GLY A 146 -7.77 -16.27 2.12
C GLY A 146 -8.79 -15.48 2.91
N ALA A 147 -9.36 -16.00 3.97
CA ALA A 147 -10.42 -15.30 4.69
C ALA A 147 -9.92 -14.02 5.38
N ASN A 148 -8.73 -14.07 5.98
CA ASN A 148 -8.10 -12.89 6.60
C ASN A 148 -7.49 -11.96 5.54
N THR A 149 -6.91 -12.51 4.51
CA THR A 149 -6.29 -11.78 3.40
C THR A 149 -7.35 -10.99 2.62
N GLN A 150 -8.51 -11.58 2.35
CA GLN A 150 -9.59 -10.89 1.64
C GLN A 150 -10.10 -9.66 2.40
N ARG A 151 -10.25 -9.73 3.71
CA ARG A 151 -10.61 -8.58 4.54
C ARG A 151 -9.56 -7.47 4.50
N LEU A 152 -8.26 -7.84 4.46
CA LEU A 152 -7.18 -6.86 4.31
C LEU A 152 -7.22 -6.16 2.95
N PHE A 153 -7.52 -6.88 1.86
CA PHE A 153 -7.71 -6.27 0.54
C PHE A 153 -8.91 -5.35 0.48
N GLU A 154 -10.04 -5.74 1.09
CA GLU A 154 -11.22 -4.89 1.19
C GLU A 154 -10.90 -3.59 1.95
N LEU A 155 -10.19 -3.68 3.08
CA LEU A 155 -9.73 -2.51 3.83
C LEU A 155 -8.75 -1.64 3.01
N ALA A 156 -7.79 -2.25 2.32
CA ALA A 156 -6.85 -1.53 1.46
C ALA A 156 -7.56 -0.80 0.31
N SER A 157 -8.55 -1.44 -0.31
CA SER A 157 -9.37 -0.84 -1.37
C SER A 157 -10.23 0.30 -0.83
N PHE A 158 -10.83 0.13 0.35
CA PHE A 158 -11.60 1.17 1.03
C PHE A 158 -10.73 2.40 1.32
N ILE A 159 -9.55 2.21 1.90
CA ILE A 159 -8.58 3.28 2.18
C ILE A 159 -8.18 3.99 0.89
N ARG A 160 -7.93 3.25 -0.19
CA ARG A 160 -7.58 3.82 -1.50
C ARG A 160 -8.69 4.70 -2.05
N VAL A 161 -9.90 4.18 -2.11
CA VAL A 161 -11.05 4.90 -2.71
C VAL A 161 -11.38 6.14 -1.89
N TRP A 162 -11.61 5.99 -0.59
CA TRP A 162 -11.96 7.10 0.28
C TRP A 162 -10.82 8.10 0.48
N GLY A 163 -9.59 7.63 0.53
CA GLY A 163 -8.41 8.49 0.57
C GLY A 163 -8.29 9.37 -0.67
N LEU A 164 -8.54 8.82 -1.87
CA LEU A 164 -8.55 9.60 -3.11
C LEU A 164 -9.71 10.61 -3.15
N VAL A 165 -10.89 10.24 -2.67
CA VAL A 165 -12.04 11.15 -2.58
C VAL A 165 -11.72 12.33 -1.64
N ILE A 166 -11.17 12.05 -0.46
CA ILE A 166 -10.78 13.08 0.50
C ILE A 166 -9.67 13.97 -0.07
N ALA A 167 -8.63 13.38 -0.68
CA ALA A 167 -7.56 14.14 -1.32
C ALA A 167 -8.11 15.06 -2.43
N GLY A 168 -9.02 14.56 -3.27
CA GLY A 168 -9.70 15.36 -4.29
C GLY A 168 -10.50 16.52 -3.71
N LEU A 169 -11.23 16.29 -2.61
CA LEU A 169 -11.97 17.33 -1.91
C LEU A 169 -11.03 18.40 -1.34
N LEU A 170 -9.92 18.00 -0.73
CA LEU A 170 -8.92 18.91 -0.18
C LEU A 170 -8.29 19.77 -1.29
N ILE A 171 -7.95 19.16 -2.44
CA ILE A 171 -7.46 19.88 -3.61
C ILE A 171 -8.48 20.88 -4.11
N PHE A 172 -9.75 20.51 -4.18
CA PHE A 172 -10.83 21.42 -4.58
C PHE A 172 -10.93 22.62 -3.62
N ILE A 173 -10.87 22.40 -2.31
CA ILE A 173 -10.86 23.47 -1.30
C ILE A 173 -9.65 24.37 -1.50
N ALA A 174 -8.45 23.83 -1.74
CA ALA A 174 -7.26 24.63 -1.98
C ALA A 174 -7.40 25.52 -3.22
N VAL A 175 -7.87 24.98 -4.33
CA VAL A 175 -8.14 25.75 -5.56
C VAL A 175 -9.12 26.88 -5.30
N PHE A 176 -10.19 26.60 -4.54
CA PHE A 176 -11.18 27.60 -4.17
C PHE A 176 -10.58 28.73 -3.34
N LEU A 177 -9.78 28.40 -2.31
CA LEU A 177 -9.12 29.39 -1.45
C LEU A 177 -8.11 30.26 -2.20
N ILE A 178 -7.29 29.64 -3.08
CA ILE A 178 -6.37 30.39 -3.93
C ILE A 178 -7.14 31.29 -4.89
N SER A 179 -8.19 30.78 -5.53
CA SER A 179 -9.03 31.58 -6.43
C SER A 179 -9.62 32.79 -5.72
N ASN A 180 -10.09 32.65 -4.48
CA ASN A 180 -10.60 33.75 -3.69
C ASN A 180 -9.51 34.77 -3.32
N THR A 181 -8.31 34.30 -2.96
CA THR A 181 -7.17 35.19 -2.64
C THR A 181 -6.73 35.99 -3.86
N ILE A 182 -6.57 35.35 -5.01
CA ILE A 182 -6.20 36.02 -6.27
C ILE A 182 -7.28 37.02 -6.69
N ARG A 183 -8.56 36.69 -6.46
CA ARG A 183 -9.66 37.65 -6.69
C ARG A 183 -9.45 38.94 -5.92
N ILE A 184 -9.14 38.85 -4.63
CA ILE A 184 -8.91 40.02 -3.79
C ILE A 184 -7.69 40.81 -4.29
N THR A 185 -6.63 40.12 -4.70
CA THR A 185 -5.44 40.74 -5.28
C THR A 185 -5.78 41.50 -6.57
N ILE A 186 -6.58 40.93 -7.48
CA ILE A 186 -7.03 41.57 -8.72
C ILE A 186 -7.82 42.83 -8.40
N ILE A 187 -8.76 42.78 -7.44
CA ILE A 187 -9.55 43.94 -7.03
C ILE A 187 -8.65 45.03 -6.45
N SER A 188 -7.70 44.69 -5.62
CA SER A 188 -6.74 45.64 -5.02
C SER A 188 -5.86 46.36 -6.08
N ARG A 189 -5.52 45.64 -7.18
CA ARG A 189 -4.70 46.17 -8.28
C ARG A 189 -5.54 46.63 -9.49
N SER A 190 -6.82 46.86 -9.29
CA SER A 190 -7.75 47.20 -10.39
C SER A 190 -7.35 48.44 -11.18
N ARG A 191 -6.79 49.47 -10.51
CA ARG A 191 -6.31 50.70 -11.16
C ARG A 191 -5.11 50.41 -12.11
N GLU A 192 -4.17 49.59 -11.69
CA GLU A 192 -3.02 49.20 -12.51
C GLU A 192 -3.49 48.43 -13.77
N ILE A 193 -4.45 47.53 -13.60
CA ILE A 193 -5.04 46.75 -14.69
C ILE A 193 -5.77 47.67 -15.69
N GLN A 194 -6.49 48.69 -15.19
CA GLN A 194 -7.16 49.69 -16.05
C GLN A 194 -6.17 50.50 -16.88
N ILE A 195 -5.07 50.94 -16.28
CA ILE A 195 -3.99 51.66 -16.99
C ILE A 195 -3.39 50.78 -18.09
N MET A 196 -3.07 49.52 -17.77
CA MET A 196 -2.54 48.56 -18.75
C MET A 196 -3.49 48.36 -19.94
N ARG A 197 -4.80 48.36 -19.71
CA ARG A 197 -5.79 48.25 -20.77
C ARG A 197 -5.87 49.52 -21.63
N LEU A 198 -5.80 50.69 -21.02
CA LEU A 198 -5.81 51.96 -21.74
C LEU A 198 -4.60 52.11 -22.69
N VAL A 199 -3.46 51.57 -22.31
CA VAL A 199 -2.23 51.52 -23.15
C VAL A 199 -2.29 50.41 -24.20
N GLY A 200 -3.34 49.55 -24.23
CA GLY A 200 -3.53 48.51 -25.23
C GLY A 200 -2.89 47.15 -24.91
N ALA A 201 -2.57 46.88 -23.65
CA ALA A 201 -1.98 45.62 -23.26
C ALA A 201 -2.90 44.41 -23.56
N LYS A 202 -2.35 43.35 -24.19
CA LYS A 202 -3.09 42.12 -24.46
C LYS A 202 -3.47 41.40 -23.16
N ASN A 203 -4.62 40.74 -23.16
CA ASN A 203 -5.13 40.00 -21.98
C ASN A 203 -4.13 38.98 -21.42
N GLY A 204 -3.30 38.34 -22.24
CA GLY A 204 -2.24 37.41 -21.79
C GLY A 204 -1.18 38.10 -20.96
N TYR A 205 -0.79 39.34 -21.32
CA TYR A 205 0.18 40.12 -20.58
C TYR A 205 -0.34 40.54 -19.21
N ILE A 206 -1.61 40.85 -19.12
CA ILE A 206 -2.29 41.20 -17.84
C ILE A 206 -2.45 39.97 -16.94
N ARG A 207 -2.69 38.78 -17.53
CA ARG A 207 -2.92 37.53 -16.78
C ARG A 207 -1.64 36.86 -16.29
N GLY A 208 -0.52 37.03 -17.01
CA GLY A 208 0.75 36.37 -16.72
C GLY A 208 1.22 36.51 -15.27
N PRO A 209 1.32 37.74 -14.73
CA PRO A 209 1.76 37.97 -13.35
C PRO A 209 0.91 37.25 -12.29
N PHE A 210 -0.41 37.21 -12.47
CA PHE A 210 -1.32 36.56 -11.51
C PHE A 210 -1.24 35.03 -11.58
N LEU A 211 -0.99 34.47 -12.77
CA LEU A 211 -0.72 33.02 -12.91
C LEU A 211 0.56 32.63 -12.18
N LEU A 212 1.62 33.41 -12.36
CA LEU A 212 2.88 33.20 -11.65
C LEU A 212 2.72 33.39 -10.14
N GLU A 213 1.98 34.41 -9.70
CA GLU A 213 1.70 34.62 -8.28
C GLU A 213 0.98 33.39 -7.68
N GLY A 214 -0.02 32.84 -8.37
CA GLY A 214 -0.70 31.60 -7.95
C GLY A 214 0.26 30.40 -7.92
N ALA A 215 1.07 30.23 -8.95
CA ALA A 215 2.07 29.15 -9.01
C ALA A 215 3.11 29.26 -7.87
N PHE A 216 3.60 30.46 -7.55
CA PHE A 216 4.48 30.70 -6.42
C PHE A 216 3.82 30.42 -5.07
N ILE A 217 2.54 30.78 -4.89
CA ILE A 217 1.79 30.41 -3.68
C ILE A 217 1.75 28.90 -3.51
N GLY A 218 1.50 28.16 -4.59
CA GLY A 218 1.52 26.71 -4.59
C GLY A 218 2.91 26.11 -4.31
N LEU A 219 3.94 26.68 -4.91
CA LEU A 219 5.35 26.25 -4.75
C LEU A 219 5.81 26.44 -3.29
N PHE A 220 5.63 27.62 -2.71
CA PHE A 220 5.99 27.90 -1.32
C PHE A 220 5.10 27.13 -0.35
N GLY A 221 3.82 26.92 -0.71
CA GLY A 221 2.90 26.08 0.05
C GLY A 221 3.33 24.61 0.13
N ALA A 222 4.07 24.10 -0.85
CA ALA A 222 4.57 22.73 -0.86
C ALA A 222 5.88 22.52 -0.06
N ALA A 223 6.61 23.59 0.25
CA ALA A 223 7.92 23.50 0.90
C ALA A 223 7.85 22.86 2.29
N ILE A 224 6.98 23.36 3.17
CA ILE A 224 6.84 22.84 4.54
C ILE A 224 6.28 21.40 4.57
N PRO A 225 5.23 21.04 3.81
CA PRO A 225 4.78 19.67 3.69
C PRO A 225 5.89 18.70 3.26
N SER A 226 6.74 19.11 2.32
CA SER A 226 7.88 18.27 1.86
C SER A 226 8.88 18.00 2.99
N VAL A 227 9.20 19.02 3.78
CA VAL A 227 10.06 18.86 4.96
C VAL A 227 9.40 17.97 6.01
N LEU A 228 8.12 18.14 6.27
CA LEU A 228 7.36 17.30 7.20
C LEU A 228 7.34 15.84 6.75
N VAL A 229 7.12 15.57 5.45
CA VAL A 229 7.19 14.21 4.89
C VAL A 229 8.57 13.61 5.16
N PHE A 230 9.65 14.35 4.96
CA PHE A 230 11.00 13.86 5.21
C PHE A 230 11.18 13.39 6.67
N PHE A 231 10.84 14.20 7.65
CA PHE A 231 11.03 13.85 9.06
C PHE A 231 10.03 12.79 9.55
N VAL A 232 8.76 12.98 9.29
CA VAL A 232 7.69 12.08 9.78
C VAL A 232 7.81 10.71 9.14
N TYR A 233 8.06 10.64 7.82
CA TYR A 233 8.16 9.35 7.14
C TYR A 233 9.37 8.54 7.62
N ASN A 234 10.56 9.18 7.81
CA ASN A 234 11.71 8.48 8.36
C ASN A 234 11.45 7.95 9.76
N MET A 235 10.80 8.75 10.63
CA MET A 235 10.45 8.33 11.99
C MET A 235 9.50 7.11 11.99
N VAL A 236 8.44 7.17 11.18
CA VAL A 236 7.47 6.07 11.05
C VAL A 236 8.12 4.83 10.45
N TYR A 237 8.93 5.00 9.40
CA TYR A 237 9.63 3.89 8.77
C TYR A 237 10.53 3.15 9.74
N GLN A 238 11.35 3.86 10.52
CA GLN A 238 12.23 3.24 11.52
C GLN A 238 11.47 2.51 12.62
N SER A 239 10.31 3.02 13.03
CA SER A 239 9.50 2.43 14.10
C SER A 239 8.69 1.21 13.63
N VAL A 240 8.12 1.26 12.45
CA VAL A 240 7.13 0.28 11.98
C VAL A 240 7.76 -0.81 11.10
N ASN A 241 8.73 -0.43 10.25
CA ASN A 241 9.27 -1.37 9.26
C ASN A 241 9.97 -2.59 9.88
N LYS A 242 10.59 -2.45 11.07
CA LYS A 242 11.22 -3.59 11.77
C LYS A 242 10.21 -4.70 12.09
N SER A 243 9.02 -4.33 12.53
CA SER A 243 7.95 -5.29 12.86
C SER A 243 7.34 -5.93 11.60
N LEU A 244 7.30 -5.18 10.50
CA LEU A 244 6.78 -5.66 9.23
C LEU A 244 7.74 -6.64 8.52
N VAL A 245 9.04 -6.37 8.55
CA VAL A 245 10.07 -7.22 7.91
C VAL A 245 10.06 -8.63 8.51
N GLY A 246 9.80 -8.77 9.82
CA GLY A 246 9.64 -10.08 10.46
C GLY A 246 8.47 -10.91 9.92
N GLN A 247 7.52 -10.25 9.23
CA GLN A 247 6.36 -10.88 8.59
C GLN A 247 6.45 -10.91 7.05
N ASN A 248 7.63 -10.72 6.47
CA ASN A 248 7.86 -10.57 5.03
C ASN A 248 7.05 -9.43 4.39
N LEU A 249 6.72 -8.41 5.17
CA LEU A 249 6.06 -7.18 4.72
C LEU A 249 7.03 -6.02 4.80
N SER A 250 6.85 -5.01 3.97
CA SER A 250 7.74 -3.85 3.97
C SER A 250 7.01 -2.57 3.60
N MET A 251 7.46 -1.46 4.20
CA MET A 251 7.09 -0.13 3.71
C MET A 251 7.95 0.24 2.49
N ILE A 252 7.49 1.21 1.71
CA ILE A 252 8.31 1.77 0.64
C ILE A 252 9.55 2.42 1.28
N THR A 253 10.73 2.15 0.72
CA THR A 253 11.99 2.70 1.27
C THR A 253 12.00 4.23 1.23
N PRO A 254 12.50 4.91 2.28
CA PRO A 254 12.56 6.38 2.33
C PRO A 254 13.28 7.00 1.14
N ASP A 255 14.34 6.34 0.64
CA ASP A 255 15.13 6.82 -0.50
C ASP A 255 14.34 6.94 -1.80
N VAL A 256 13.28 6.13 -1.96
CA VAL A 256 12.38 6.17 -3.11
C VAL A 256 11.16 7.03 -2.81
N PHE A 257 10.57 6.85 -1.63
CA PHE A 257 9.31 7.48 -1.26
C PHE A 257 9.44 9.00 -1.09
N ILE A 258 10.46 9.46 -0.37
CA ILE A 258 10.62 10.88 -0.02
C ILE A 258 10.84 11.77 -1.26
N PRO A 259 11.77 11.43 -2.18
CA PRO A 259 11.94 12.22 -3.40
C PRO A 259 10.68 12.23 -4.26
N LEU A 260 10.03 11.07 -4.42
CA LEU A 260 8.80 10.94 -5.19
C LEU A 260 7.68 11.84 -4.63
N MET A 261 7.45 11.78 -3.31
CA MET A 261 6.45 12.61 -2.65
C MET A 261 6.78 14.09 -2.71
N THR A 262 8.04 14.45 -2.55
CA THR A 262 8.49 15.84 -2.65
C THR A 262 8.17 16.41 -4.03
N VAL A 263 8.57 15.72 -5.10
CA VAL A 263 8.27 16.14 -6.48
C VAL A 263 6.76 16.23 -6.70
N LEU A 264 6.01 15.22 -6.25
CA LEU A 264 4.56 15.17 -6.37
C LEU A 264 3.89 16.38 -5.70
N LEU A 265 4.30 16.74 -4.47
CA LEU A 265 3.76 17.88 -3.74
C LEU A 265 4.05 19.21 -4.42
N PHE A 266 5.27 19.41 -4.95
CA PHE A 266 5.60 20.60 -5.70
C PHE A 266 4.80 20.71 -7.00
N VAL A 267 4.68 19.62 -7.75
CA VAL A 267 3.88 19.57 -8.97
C VAL A 267 2.41 19.89 -8.66
N ILE A 268 1.81 19.19 -7.71
CA ILE A 268 0.42 19.42 -7.29
C ILE A 268 0.24 20.86 -6.81
N GLY A 269 1.15 21.39 -5.97
CA GLY A 269 1.09 22.75 -5.45
C GLY A 269 1.08 23.79 -6.57
N ILE A 270 2.02 23.70 -7.52
CA ILE A 270 2.11 24.60 -8.66
C ILE A 270 0.85 24.50 -9.53
N PHE A 271 0.34 23.29 -9.79
CA PHE A 271 -0.89 23.09 -10.58
C PHE A 271 -2.11 23.68 -9.90
N ILE A 272 -2.30 23.44 -8.60
CA ILE A 272 -3.41 24.00 -7.82
C ILE A 272 -3.34 25.53 -7.83
N GLY A 273 -2.13 26.09 -7.63
CA GLY A 273 -1.89 27.52 -7.65
C GLY A 273 -2.23 28.16 -8.99
N ALA A 274 -1.74 27.57 -10.08
CA ALA A 274 -2.00 28.06 -11.42
C ALA A 274 -3.48 27.92 -11.81
N ILE A 275 -4.12 26.80 -11.53
CA ILE A 275 -5.54 26.57 -11.81
C ILE A 275 -6.41 27.52 -11.00
N GLY A 276 -6.18 27.67 -9.68
CA GLY A 276 -6.93 28.59 -8.82
C GLY A 276 -6.85 30.03 -9.30
N SER A 277 -5.65 30.48 -9.66
CA SER A 277 -5.43 31.79 -10.26
C SER A 277 -6.14 31.94 -11.61
N GLY A 278 -6.03 30.93 -12.48
CA GLY A 278 -6.66 30.92 -13.81
C GLY A 278 -8.19 31.02 -13.74
N ILE A 279 -8.82 30.29 -12.81
CA ILE A 279 -10.28 30.33 -12.60
C ILE A 279 -10.71 31.74 -12.15
N SER A 280 -9.96 32.32 -11.19
CA SER A 280 -10.25 33.67 -10.68
C SER A 280 -10.19 34.70 -11.81
N MET A 281 -9.14 34.65 -12.64
CA MET A 281 -8.97 35.61 -13.74
C MET A 281 -10.05 35.48 -14.82
N ARG A 282 -10.45 34.24 -15.18
CA ARG A 282 -11.52 34.04 -16.18
C ARG A 282 -12.84 34.68 -15.76
N ARG A 283 -13.14 34.65 -14.46
CA ARG A 283 -14.40 35.17 -13.90
C ARG A 283 -14.37 36.69 -13.75
N PHE A 284 -13.23 37.30 -13.40
CA PHE A 284 -13.13 38.72 -13.03
C PHE A 284 -12.47 39.59 -14.08
N LEU A 285 -11.77 39.05 -15.05
CA LEU A 285 -11.27 39.78 -16.21
C LEU A 285 -12.15 39.61 -17.46
N LYS A 286 -13.34 39.01 -17.31
CA LYS A 286 -14.36 39.06 -18.34
C LYS A 286 -14.89 40.47 -18.42
N ILE A 287 -14.51 41.16 -19.45
CA ILE A 287 -15.22 42.23 -20.11
C ILE A 287 -15.21 41.90 -21.58
#